data_1d3b38a166152e09edfda0637f3ff7a1
#
_entry.id   1d3b38a166152e09edfda0637f3ff7a1
#
_cell.length_a   1.000
_cell.length_b   1.000
_cell.length_c   1.000
_cell.angle_alpha   90.00
_cell.angle_beta   90.00
_cell.angle_gamma   90.00
#
_symmetry.space_group_name_H-M   'P 1'
#
loop_
_entity.id
_entity.type
_entity.pdbx_description
1 polymer ?
#
loop_
_entity_poly.entity_id
_entity_poly.type
_entity_poly.pdbx_seq_one_letter_code
_entity_poly.pdbx_strand_id
1 'polypeptide(L)'
;EGFNETLNAITAPIEEASSVLQEIAKGNLSVTMKGDYRGDHAVIKLALNETVESLRSYILEISNILAEIGKGNLTLEIMAEYKGDFVEIKNSLNSIISSLSNVMGDISDAAEQVASGSRQVSDGSQALSQGSTEQASAIQELTASIAEIASKTKLNATDANQASVLAENARDYAEKGNDQMNEMLNSMIQINESSS
;
A
#
# COMPACT_ATOMS: atom_id res chain seq x y z
N GLU A 1 41.17 -52.10 -56.06
CA GLU A 1 40.45 -52.23 -54.80
C GLU A 1 41.14 -51.39 -53.72
N GLY A 2 42.44 -51.53 -53.42
CA GLY A 2 43.14 -50.82 -52.37
C GLY A 2 43.17 -49.30 -52.49
N PHE A 3 43.12 -48.70 -53.69
CA PHE A 3 43.05 -47.24 -53.84
C PHE A 3 41.71 -46.68 -53.44
N ASN A 4 40.60 -47.31 -53.76
CA ASN A 4 39.25 -46.88 -53.31
C ASN A 4 39.04 -47.08 -51.81
N GLU A 5 39.58 -48.11 -51.22
CA GLU A 5 39.55 -48.32 -49.76
C GLU A 5 40.34 -47.26 -49.05
N THR A 6 41.49 -46.86 -49.52
CA THR A 6 42.30 -45.76 -48.96
C THR A 6 41.59 -44.41 -49.10
N LEU A 7 41.00 -44.17 -50.28
CA LEU A 7 40.23 -42.94 -50.49
C LEU A 7 39.04 -42.85 -49.57
N ASN A 8 38.26 -43.91 -49.44
CA ASN A 8 37.09 -43.94 -48.46
C ASN A 8 37.52 -43.77 -47.01
N ALA A 9 38.68 -44.36 -46.66
CA ALA A 9 39.19 -44.16 -45.25
C ALA A 9 39.54 -42.71 -44.93
N ILE A 10 39.86 -41.91 -45.96
CA ILE A 10 40.12 -40.45 -45.77
C ILE A 10 38.84 -39.62 -45.92
N THR A 11 37.96 -39.95 -46.86
CA THR A 11 36.80 -39.12 -47.17
C THR A 11 35.62 -39.33 -46.18
N ALA A 12 35.35 -40.57 -45.78
CA ALA A 12 34.22 -40.89 -44.88
C ALA A 12 34.20 -40.11 -43.55
N PRO A 13 35.32 -39.94 -42.81
CA PRO A 13 35.35 -39.14 -41.61
C PRO A 13 35.04 -37.66 -41.86
N ILE A 14 35.51 -37.14 -43.02
CA ILE A 14 35.29 -35.73 -43.39
C ILE A 14 33.83 -35.50 -43.78
N GLU A 15 33.22 -36.42 -44.50
CA GLU A 15 31.82 -36.37 -44.90
C GLU A 15 30.90 -36.47 -43.68
N GLU A 16 31.18 -37.38 -42.74
CA GLU A 16 30.43 -37.49 -41.50
C GLU A 16 30.58 -36.22 -40.65
N ALA A 17 31.77 -35.69 -40.47
CA ALA A 17 32.01 -34.44 -39.75
C ALA A 17 31.26 -33.26 -40.40
N SER A 18 31.30 -33.16 -41.72
CA SER A 18 30.58 -32.14 -42.49
C SER A 18 29.07 -32.26 -42.27
N SER A 19 28.54 -33.49 -42.31
CA SER A 19 27.11 -33.74 -42.06
C SER A 19 26.70 -33.34 -40.63
N VAL A 20 27.48 -33.69 -39.62
CA VAL A 20 27.24 -33.30 -38.22
C VAL A 20 27.28 -31.77 -38.07
N LEU A 21 28.26 -31.09 -38.64
CA LEU A 21 28.37 -29.62 -38.62
C LEU A 21 27.18 -28.95 -39.30
N GLN A 22 26.68 -29.50 -40.43
CA GLN A 22 25.47 -28.99 -41.08
C GLN A 22 24.22 -29.12 -40.21
N GLU A 23 24.09 -30.21 -39.49
CA GLU A 23 22.97 -30.39 -38.54
C GLU A 23 23.08 -29.43 -37.34
N ILE A 24 24.29 -29.23 -36.81
CA ILE A 24 24.53 -28.21 -35.75
C ILE A 24 24.12 -26.81 -36.25
N ALA A 25 24.49 -26.47 -37.50
CA ALA A 25 24.13 -25.20 -38.11
C ALA A 25 22.61 -25.01 -38.26
N LYS A 26 21.83 -26.08 -38.31
CA LYS A 26 20.35 -26.07 -38.28
C LYS A 26 19.77 -26.04 -36.84
N GLY A 27 20.63 -26.06 -35.81
CA GLY A 27 20.22 -26.12 -34.40
C GLY A 27 20.00 -27.55 -33.88
N ASN A 28 20.31 -28.59 -34.67
CA ASN A 28 20.18 -29.97 -34.21
C ASN A 28 21.44 -30.40 -33.45
N LEU A 29 21.37 -30.38 -32.12
CA LEU A 29 22.44 -30.80 -31.21
C LEU A 29 22.30 -32.28 -30.74
N SER A 30 21.44 -33.06 -31.40
CA SER A 30 21.25 -34.48 -31.06
C SER A 30 22.10 -35.43 -31.93
N VAL A 31 22.97 -34.88 -32.78
CA VAL A 31 23.80 -35.60 -33.72
C VAL A 31 25.22 -35.75 -33.19
N THR A 32 25.87 -36.86 -33.53
CA THR A 32 27.27 -37.15 -33.19
C THR A 32 27.93 -37.96 -34.30
N MET A 33 29.25 -37.85 -34.39
CA MET A 33 30.03 -38.78 -35.24
C MET A 33 30.06 -40.17 -34.61
N LYS A 34 29.67 -41.19 -35.36
CA LYS A 34 29.55 -42.57 -34.88
C LYS A 34 30.65 -43.49 -35.44
N GLY A 35 31.20 -43.17 -36.59
CA GLY A 35 32.20 -43.99 -37.28
C GLY A 35 33.37 -44.38 -36.37
N ASP A 36 33.96 -45.53 -36.60
CA ASP A 36 35.20 -45.99 -35.92
C ASP A 36 36.41 -45.46 -36.69
N TYR A 37 36.99 -44.39 -36.15
CA TYR A 37 38.12 -43.69 -36.77
C TYR A 37 39.39 -43.85 -35.97
N ARG A 38 40.57 -43.75 -36.67
CA ARG A 38 41.90 -43.87 -36.05
C ARG A 38 42.72 -42.62 -36.32
N GLY A 39 43.79 -42.41 -35.52
CA GLY A 39 44.71 -41.29 -35.74
C GLY A 39 43.96 -39.93 -35.61
N ASP A 40 44.32 -38.99 -36.49
CA ASP A 40 43.79 -37.61 -36.47
C ASP A 40 42.26 -37.54 -36.63
N HIS A 41 41.67 -38.47 -37.38
CA HIS A 41 40.21 -38.53 -37.54
C HIS A 41 39.47 -38.91 -36.24
N ALA A 42 40.11 -39.74 -35.38
CA ALA A 42 39.57 -40.02 -34.06
C ALA A 42 39.59 -38.77 -33.15
N VAL A 43 40.65 -37.95 -33.25
CA VAL A 43 40.76 -36.68 -32.53
C VAL A 43 39.68 -35.71 -32.97
N ILE A 44 39.44 -35.58 -34.27
CA ILE A 44 38.36 -34.73 -34.80
C ILE A 44 36.99 -35.21 -34.31
N LYS A 45 36.71 -36.51 -34.35
CA LYS A 45 35.47 -37.08 -33.80
C LYS A 45 35.26 -36.74 -32.36
N LEU A 46 36.29 -36.94 -31.51
CA LEU A 46 36.19 -36.64 -30.06
C LEU A 46 35.91 -35.15 -29.84
N ALA A 47 36.70 -34.28 -30.46
CA ALA A 47 36.55 -32.82 -30.30
C ALA A 47 35.18 -32.32 -30.77
N LEU A 48 34.66 -32.83 -31.88
CA LEU A 48 33.35 -32.47 -32.41
C LEU A 48 32.23 -32.97 -31.47
N ASN A 49 32.29 -34.22 -31.04
CA ASN A 49 31.29 -34.80 -30.14
C ASN A 49 31.27 -34.10 -28.77
N GLU A 50 32.45 -33.78 -28.21
CA GLU A 50 32.55 -32.98 -26.98
C GLU A 50 31.95 -31.58 -27.12
N THR A 51 32.19 -30.95 -28.31
CA THR A 51 31.61 -29.63 -28.60
C THR A 51 30.09 -29.70 -28.65
N VAL A 52 29.54 -30.68 -29.36
CA VAL A 52 28.09 -30.89 -29.48
C VAL A 52 27.47 -31.14 -28.11
N GLU A 53 28.06 -32.02 -27.32
CA GLU A 53 27.54 -32.36 -25.97
C GLU A 53 27.59 -31.16 -25.02
N SER A 54 28.67 -30.37 -25.05
CA SER A 54 28.77 -29.15 -24.24
C SER A 54 27.68 -28.13 -24.64
N LEU A 55 27.53 -27.86 -25.94
CA LEU A 55 26.48 -26.96 -26.45
C LEU A 55 25.08 -27.45 -26.08
N ARG A 56 24.84 -28.74 -26.25
CA ARG A 56 23.55 -29.35 -25.87
C ARG A 56 23.25 -29.18 -24.39
N SER A 57 24.21 -29.46 -23.52
CA SER A 57 24.09 -29.32 -22.08
C SER A 57 23.74 -27.86 -21.69
N TYR A 58 24.46 -26.88 -22.24
CA TYR A 58 24.20 -25.46 -21.98
C TYR A 58 22.81 -25.04 -22.42
N ILE A 59 22.38 -25.41 -23.63
CA ILE A 59 21.06 -25.06 -24.16
C ILE A 59 19.93 -25.70 -23.34
N LEU A 60 20.09 -26.96 -22.93
CA LEU A 60 19.10 -27.64 -22.09
C LEU A 60 18.99 -26.99 -20.73
N GLU A 61 20.10 -26.65 -20.08
CA GLU A 61 20.10 -26.00 -18.78
C GLU A 61 19.49 -24.59 -18.85
N ILE A 62 19.93 -23.76 -19.82
CA ILE A 62 19.38 -22.43 -20.06
C ILE A 62 17.87 -22.51 -20.31
N SER A 63 17.42 -23.43 -21.16
CA SER A 63 15.99 -23.59 -21.46
C SER A 63 15.18 -23.98 -20.23
N ASN A 64 15.72 -24.87 -19.39
CA ASN A 64 15.08 -25.28 -18.15
C ASN A 64 14.98 -24.12 -17.14
N ILE A 65 16.07 -23.38 -16.94
CA ILE A 65 16.10 -22.20 -16.05
C ILE A 65 15.09 -21.14 -16.52
N LEU A 66 15.07 -20.83 -17.83
CA LEU A 66 14.11 -19.86 -18.38
C LEU A 66 12.66 -20.33 -18.21
N ALA A 67 12.41 -21.64 -18.38
CA ALA A 67 11.08 -22.20 -18.16
C ALA A 67 10.64 -22.09 -16.68
N GLU A 68 11.55 -22.31 -15.75
CA GLU A 68 11.27 -22.17 -14.32
C GLU A 68 11.06 -20.70 -13.91
N ILE A 69 11.88 -19.77 -14.44
CA ILE A 69 11.65 -18.33 -14.27
C ILE A 69 10.26 -17.95 -14.78
N GLY A 70 9.85 -18.47 -15.93
CA GLY A 70 8.51 -18.25 -16.48
C GLY A 70 7.36 -18.77 -15.62
N LYS A 71 7.63 -19.72 -14.73
CA LYS A 71 6.68 -20.21 -13.70
C LYS A 71 6.73 -19.40 -12.40
N GLY A 72 7.61 -18.40 -12.30
CA GLY A 72 7.82 -17.59 -11.11
C GLY A 72 8.80 -18.19 -10.09
N ASN A 73 9.52 -19.27 -10.45
CA ASN A 73 10.55 -19.83 -9.59
C ASN A 73 11.85 -19.03 -9.76
N LEU A 74 12.14 -18.16 -8.80
CA LEU A 74 13.32 -17.29 -8.75
C LEU A 74 14.38 -17.77 -7.72
N THR A 75 14.26 -18.99 -7.21
CA THR A 75 15.20 -19.56 -6.22
C THR A 75 16.29 -20.40 -6.88
N LEU A 76 16.43 -20.31 -8.18
CA LEU A 76 17.35 -21.11 -8.98
C LEU A 76 18.67 -20.38 -9.20
N GLU A 77 19.72 -21.16 -9.37
CA GLU A 77 21.04 -20.69 -9.77
C GLU A 77 21.66 -21.67 -10.75
N ILE A 78 22.33 -21.15 -11.80
CA ILE A 78 23.10 -21.98 -12.70
C ILE A 78 24.41 -22.35 -12.00
N MET A 79 24.54 -23.62 -11.64
CA MET A 79 25.70 -24.15 -10.95
C MET A 79 26.73 -24.81 -11.89
N ALA A 80 26.31 -25.26 -13.07
CA ALA A 80 27.18 -25.94 -14.05
C ALA A 80 28.37 -25.07 -14.44
N GLU A 81 29.49 -25.73 -14.73
CA GLU A 81 30.71 -25.07 -15.24
C GLU A 81 30.56 -24.78 -16.74
N TYR A 82 30.41 -23.52 -17.08
CA TYR A 82 30.45 -23.02 -18.46
C TYR A 82 31.88 -22.65 -18.83
N LYS A 83 32.24 -22.85 -20.08
CA LYS A 83 33.59 -22.58 -20.57
C LYS A 83 33.61 -21.41 -21.57
N GLY A 84 34.73 -20.66 -21.56
CA GLY A 84 34.94 -19.56 -22.51
C GLY A 84 33.83 -18.49 -22.40
N ASP A 85 33.36 -18.03 -23.54
CA ASP A 85 32.37 -16.97 -23.66
C ASP A 85 30.99 -17.35 -23.11
N PHE A 86 30.71 -18.63 -22.88
CA PHE A 86 29.47 -19.10 -22.28
C PHE A 86 29.36 -18.73 -20.78
N VAL A 87 30.50 -18.46 -20.10
CA VAL A 87 30.50 -17.99 -18.70
C VAL A 87 29.72 -16.72 -18.55
N GLU A 88 29.79 -15.81 -19.52
CA GLU A 88 29.02 -14.54 -19.46
C GLU A 88 27.53 -14.77 -19.53
N ILE A 89 27.05 -15.77 -20.25
CA ILE A 89 25.62 -16.15 -20.29
C ILE A 89 25.17 -16.63 -18.91
N LYS A 90 25.94 -17.50 -18.26
CA LYS A 90 25.69 -17.97 -16.90
C LYS A 90 25.57 -16.79 -15.92
N ASN A 91 26.57 -15.90 -15.92
CA ASN A 91 26.62 -14.75 -15.03
C ASN A 91 25.43 -13.81 -15.25
N SER A 92 25.10 -13.55 -16.53
CA SER A 92 23.97 -12.71 -16.91
C SER A 92 22.63 -13.30 -16.45
N LEU A 93 22.42 -14.60 -16.64
CA LEU A 93 21.21 -15.28 -16.18
C LEU A 93 21.07 -15.27 -14.66
N ASN A 94 22.14 -15.57 -13.92
CA ASN A 94 22.15 -15.51 -12.47
C ASN A 94 21.87 -14.08 -11.98
N SER A 95 22.42 -13.05 -12.64
CA SER A 95 22.14 -11.66 -12.32
C SER A 95 20.67 -11.28 -12.58
N ILE A 96 20.07 -11.76 -13.68
CA ILE A 96 18.65 -11.56 -13.97
C ILE A 96 17.78 -12.20 -12.89
N ILE A 97 18.07 -13.45 -12.52
CA ILE A 97 17.33 -14.16 -11.46
C ILE A 97 17.38 -13.38 -10.14
N SER A 98 18.58 -12.97 -9.72
CA SER A 98 18.79 -12.18 -8.51
C SER A 98 18.02 -10.85 -8.54
N SER A 99 18.10 -10.12 -9.66
CA SER A 99 17.40 -8.85 -9.82
C SER A 99 15.88 -9.01 -9.77
N LEU A 100 15.34 -10.03 -10.43
CA LEU A 100 13.92 -10.34 -10.38
C LEU A 100 13.46 -10.73 -8.96
N SER A 101 14.27 -11.53 -8.27
CA SER A 101 14.00 -11.92 -6.88
C SER A 101 13.93 -10.70 -5.95
N ASN A 102 14.88 -9.77 -6.08
CA ASN A 102 14.89 -8.53 -5.31
C ASN A 102 13.65 -7.66 -5.59
N VAL A 103 13.30 -7.47 -6.88
CA VAL A 103 12.11 -6.71 -7.27
C VAL A 103 10.83 -7.33 -6.70
N MET A 104 10.73 -8.66 -6.71
CA MET A 104 9.56 -9.35 -6.10
C MET A 104 9.53 -9.18 -4.58
N GLY A 105 10.69 -9.16 -3.92
CA GLY A 105 10.81 -8.82 -2.50
C GLY A 105 10.28 -7.41 -2.22
N ASP A 106 10.77 -6.41 -2.95
CA ASP A 106 10.35 -5.00 -2.80
C ASP A 106 8.84 -4.83 -3.05
N ILE A 107 8.28 -5.53 -4.04
CA ILE A 107 6.83 -5.53 -4.30
C ILE A 107 6.05 -6.14 -3.13
N SER A 108 6.54 -7.24 -2.57
CA SER A 108 5.91 -7.88 -1.41
C SER A 108 5.88 -6.95 -0.20
N ASP A 109 7.01 -6.30 0.10
CA ASP A 109 7.13 -5.35 1.21
C ASP A 109 6.22 -4.12 1.01
N ALA A 110 6.17 -3.59 -0.22
CA ALA A 110 5.28 -2.49 -0.56
C ALA A 110 3.79 -2.89 -0.42
N ALA A 111 3.43 -4.10 -0.84
CA ALA A 111 2.07 -4.62 -0.69
C ALA A 111 1.67 -4.77 0.78
N GLU A 112 2.59 -5.23 1.64
CA GLU A 112 2.36 -5.33 3.09
C GLU A 112 2.18 -3.94 3.73
N GLN A 113 2.99 -2.95 3.34
CA GLN A 113 2.84 -1.57 3.79
C GLN A 113 1.48 -0.98 3.38
N VAL A 114 1.04 -1.20 2.14
CA VAL A 114 -0.28 -0.76 1.66
C VAL A 114 -1.40 -1.44 2.44
N ALA A 115 -1.29 -2.74 2.70
CA ALA A 115 -2.27 -3.48 3.49
C ALA A 115 -2.35 -2.98 4.93
N SER A 116 -1.20 -2.66 5.55
CA SER A 116 -1.13 -2.07 6.90
C SER A 116 -1.74 -0.66 6.93
N GLY A 117 -1.37 0.20 5.98
CA GLY A 117 -1.93 1.55 5.85
C GLY A 117 -3.44 1.54 5.62
N SER A 118 -3.94 0.59 4.83
CA SER A 118 -5.38 0.43 4.59
C SER A 118 -6.15 0.06 5.86
N ARG A 119 -5.57 -0.79 6.71
CA ARG A 119 -6.16 -1.11 8.03
C ARG A 119 -6.20 0.12 8.92
N GLN A 120 -5.11 0.90 9.00
CA GLN A 120 -5.07 2.14 9.79
C GLN A 120 -6.12 3.16 9.32
N VAL A 121 -6.31 3.32 8.00
CA VAL A 121 -7.37 4.18 7.45
C VAL A 121 -8.76 3.67 7.83
N SER A 122 -8.98 2.36 7.80
CA SER A 122 -10.24 1.75 8.22
C SER A 122 -10.54 2.02 9.70
N ASP A 123 -9.56 1.78 10.57
CA ASP A 123 -9.68 2.00 12.02
C ASP A 123 -9.89 3.50 12.34
N GLY A 124 -9.16 4.38 11.66
CA GLY A 124 -9.34 5.83 11.78
C GLY A 124 -10.73 6.29 11.32
N SER A 125 -11.26 5.71 10.23
CA SER A 125 -12.60 6.00 9.75
C SER A 125 -13.69 5.56 10.72
N GLN A 126 -13.50 4.41 11.36
CA GLN A 126 -14.40 3.92 12.41
C GLN A 126 -14.41 4.84 13.63
N ALA A 127 -13.22 5.25 14.09
CA ALA A 127 -13.09 6.18 15.21
C ALA A 127 -13.72 7.55 14.88
N LEU A 128 -13.53 8.05 13.66
CA LEU A 128 -14.15 9.29 13.20
C LEU A 128 -15.68 9.20 13.15
N SER A 129 -16.22 8.06 12.69
CA SER A 129 -17.68 7.81 12.68
C SER A 129 -18.25 7.82 14.10
N GLN A 130 -17.57 7.16 15.03
CA GLN A 130 -17.93 7.14 16.44
C GLN A 130 -17.91 8.57 17.03
N GLY A 131 -16.81 9.30 16.86
CA GLY A 131 -16.65 10.68 17.35
C GLY A 131 -17.68 11.63 16.75
N SER A 132 -18.04 11.46 15.46
CA SER A 132 -19.09 12.24 14.82
C SER A 132 -20.46 12.00 15.45
N THR A 133 -20.76 10.75 15.81
CA THR A 133 -22.02 10.40 16.51
C THR A 133 -22.07 11.01 17.91
N GLU A 134 -20.95 10.96 18.64
CA GLU A 134 -20.84 11.57 19.96
C GLU A 134 -20.99 13.11 19.90
N GLN A 135 -20.35 13.74 18.91
CA GLN A 135 -20.50 15.18 18.67
C GLN A 135 -21.93 15.56 18.31
N ALA A 136 -22.64 14.80 17.49
CA ALA A 136 -24.03 15.05 17.17
C ALA A 136 -24.92 15.01 18.42
N SER A 137 -24.69 14.04 19.31
CA SER A 137 -25.40 13.92 20.58
C SER A 137 -25.12 15.11 21.50
N ALA A 138 -23.86 15.53 21.62
CA ALA A 138 -23.46 16.69 22.41
C ALA A 138 -24.09 18.01 21.88
N ILE A 139 -24.15 18.17 20.56
CA ILE A 139 -24.80 19.33 19.92
C ILE A 139 -26.32 19.35 20.23
N GLN A 140 -26.98 18.19 20.23
CA GLN A 140 -28.39 18.10 20.61
C GLN A 140 -28.63 18.53 22.09
N GLU A 141 -27.78 18.07 23.02
CA GLU A 141 -27.84 18.44 24.42
C GLU A 141 -27.57 19.94 24.64
N LEU A 142 -26.54 20.49 23.95
CA LEU A 142 -26.28 21.93 23.95
C LEU A 142 -27.47 22.74 23.42
N THR A 143 -28.10 22.30 22.35
CA THR A 143 -29.27 22.98 21.76
C THR A 143 -30.44 23.00 22.75
N ALA A 144 -30.70 21.89 23.44
CA ALA A 144 -31.71 21.82 24.49
C ALA A 144 -31.41 22.77 25.68
N SER A 145 -30.14 22.80 26.12
CA SER A 145 -29.68 23.70 27.20
C SER A 145 -29.82 25.19 26.85
N ILE A 146 -29.49 25.54 25.57
CA ILE A 146 -29.66 26.91 25.07
C ILE A 146 -31.14 27.30 25.05
N ALA A 147 -32.04 26.41 24.65
CA ALA A 147 -33.47 26.65 24.64
C ALA A 147 -34.01 26.86 26.09
N GLU A 148 -33.53 26.09 27.07
CA GLU A 148 -33.87 26.28 28.49
C GLU A 148 -33.38 27.62 29.04
N ILE A 149 -32.11 27.99 28.72
CA ILE A 149 -31.54 29.29 29.13
C ILE A 149 -32.35 30.43 28.50
N ALA A 150 -32.72 30.35 27.22
CA ALA A 150 -33.53 31.36 26.57
C ALA A 150 -34.93 31.53 27.26
N SER A 151 -35.56 30.42 27.65
CA SER A 151 -36.80 30.40 28.40
C SER A 151 -36.66 31.06 29.78
N LYS A 152 -35.64 30.67 30.54
CA LYS A 152 -35.34 31.26 31.85
C LYS A 152 -35.03 32.77 31.77
N THR A 153 -34.28 33.17 30.74
CA THR A 153 -33.96 34.59 30.49
C THR A 153 -35.23 35.40 30.23
N LYS A 154 -36.19 34.85 29.46
CA LYS A 154 -37.47 35.49 29.21
C LYS A 154 -38.32 35.62 30.49
N LEU A 155 -38.34 34.59 31.34
CA LEU A 155 -39.02 34.63 32.65
C LEU A 155 -38.39 35.68 33.54
N ASN A 156 -37.06 35.72 33.68
CA ASN A 156 -36.35 36.72 34.46
C ASN A 156 -36.66 38.16 34.00
N ALA A 157 -36.76 38.41 32.69
CA ALA A 157 -37.16 39.70 32.17
C ALA A 157 -38.60 40.08 32.55
N THR A 158 -39.51 39.11 32.57
CA THR A 158 -40.90 39.29 33.03
C THR A 158 -40.95 39.60 34.50
N ASP A 159 -40.23 38.85 35.35
CA ASP A 159 -40.17 39.03 36.79
C ASP A 159 -39.56 40.39 37.16
N ALA A 160 -38.49 40.79 36.45
CA ALA A 160 -37.88 42.13 36.66
C ALA A 160 -38.88 43.26 36.34
N ASN A 161 -39.68 43.10 35.26
CA ASN A 161 -40.71 44.06 34.92
C ASN A 161 -41.82 44.13 35.99
N GLN A 162 -42.28 42.99 36.52
CA GLN A 162 -43.24 42.93 37.63
C GLN A 162 -42.67 43.57 38.88
N ALA A 163 -41.39 43.29 39.23
CA ALA A 163 -40.75 43.94 40.37
C ALA A 163 -40.66 45.45 40.20
N SER A 164 -40.42 45.97 39.04
CA SER A 164 -40.40 47.39 38.72
C SER A 164 -41.76 48.02 38.92
N VAL A 165 -42.87 47.39 38.45
CA VAL A 165 -44.23 47.86 38.65
C VAL A 165 -44.64 47.86 40.19
N LEU A 166 -44.20 46.80 40.89
CA LEU A 166 -44.45 46.69 42.32
C LEU A 166 -43.72 47.77 43.08
N ALA A 167 -42.49 48.11 42.75
CA ALA A 167 -41.69 49.19 43.32
C ALA A 167 -42.34 50.57 43.05
N GLU A 168 -42.88 50.81 41.89
CA GLU A 168 -43.59 52.01 41.50
C GLU A 168 -44.89 52.18 42.33
N ASN A 169 -45.69 51.12 42.45
CA ASN A 169 -46.89 51.12 43.31
C ASN A 169 -46.53 51.39 44.77
N ALA A 170 -45.47 50.78 45.31
CA ALA A 170 -45.01 51.02 46.67
C ALA A 170 -44.61 52.50 46.91
N ARG A 171 -43.95 53.10 45.94
CA ARG A 171 -43.60 54.53 45.95
C ARG A 171 -44.88 55.38 46.03
N ASP A 172 -45.86 55.13 45.15
CA ASP A 172 -47.12 55.89 45.13
C ASP A 172 -47.93 55.77 46.42
N TYR A 173 -47.95 54.55 47.03
CA TYR A 173 -48.57 54.37 48.37
C TYR A 173 -47.83 55.13 49.42
N ALA A 174 -46.51 55.19 49.43
CA ALA A 174 -45.71 55.96 50.35
C ALA A 174 -45.97 57.49 50.23
N GLU A 175 -46.09 57.99 49.03
CA GLU A 175 -46.39 59.39 48.70
C GLU A 175 -47.78 59.76 49.16
N LYS A 176 -48.82 58.95 48.88
CA LYS A 176 -50.19 59.15 49.42
C LYS A 176 -50.23 59.08 50.95
N GLY A 177 -49.47 58.15 51.55
CA GLY A 177 -49.35 58.09 53.01
C GLY A 177 -48.74 59.35 53.63
N ASN A 178 -47.71 59.90 52.94
CA ASN A 178 -47.09 61.18 53.39
C ASN A 178 -48.08 62.37 53.26
N ASP A 179 -48.85 62.45 52.20
CA ASP A 179 -49.87 63.49 52.02
C ASP A 179 -50.96 63.40 53.07
N GLN A 180 -51.47 62.20 53.40
CA GLN A 180 -52.42 61.97 54.43
C GLN A 180 -51.88 62.36 55.86
N MET A 181 -50.58 62.06 56.08
CA MET A 181 -49.96 62.54 57.34
C MET A 181 -49.85 64.04 57.43
N ASN A 182 -49.59 64.75 56.34
CA ASN A 182 -49.55 66.19 56.27
C ASN A 182 -50.95 66.82 56.52
N GLU A 183 -52.00 66.23 55.91
CA GLU A 183 -53.38 66.64 56.12
C GLU A 183 -53.80 66.46 57.65
N MET A 184 -53.39 65.30 58.24
CA MET A 184 -53.65 65.03 59.66
C MET A 184 -52.90 66.03 60.54
N LEU A 185 -51.63 66.36 60.24
CA LEU A 185 -50.87 67.38 60.97
C LEU A 185 -51.56 68.77 60.90
N ASN A 186 -52.02 69.17 59.71
CA ASN A 186 -52.75 70.41 59.53
C ASN A 186 -54.06 70.43 60.33
N SER A 187 -54.80 69.34 60.34
CA SER A 187 -56.01 69.18 61.12
C SER A 187 -55.72 69.25 62.62
N MET A 188 -54.61 68.66 63.09
CA MET A 188 -54.19 68.77 64.50
C MET A 188 -53.80 70.22 64.91
N ILE A 189 -53.16 70.97 64.01
CA ILE A 189 -52.83 72.35 64.18
C ILE A 189 -54.13 73.20 64.33
N GLN A 190 -55.11 72.96 63.45
CA GLN A 190 -56.41 73.61 63.52
C GLN A 190 -57.19 73.30 64.85
N ILE A 191 -57.15 72.06 65.33
CA ILE A 191 -57.71 71.66 66.58
C ILE A 191 -57.03 72.41 67.77
N ASN A 192 -55.69 72.50 67.69
CA ASN A 192 -54.96 73.21 68.75
C ASN A 192 -55.25 74.73 68.77
N GLU A 193 -55.38 75.37 67.57
CA GLU A 193 -55.76 76.74 67.44
C GLU A 193 -57.21 77.01 67.92
N SER A 194 -58.12 76.07 67.68
CA SER A 194 -59.55 76.24 68.14
C SER A 194 -59.78 75.93 69.61
N SER A 195 -58.79 75.36 70.31
CA SER A 195 -58.86 74.97 71.75
C SER A 195 -58.07 75.91 72.66
N SER A 196 -57.50 77.00 72.11
CA SER A 196 -56.82 78.04 72.86
C SER A 196 -57.70 79.28 72.91
#